data_a07e759b0ac485cabb1006a2dfb2099e
#
_entry.id   a07e759b0ac485cabb1006a2dfb2099e
#
_cell.length_a   1.000
_cell.length_b   1.000
_cell.length_c   1.000
_cell.angle_alpha   90.00
_cell.angle_beta   90.00
_cell.angle_gamma   90.00
#
_symmetry.space_group_name_H-M   'P 1'
#
loop_
_entity.id
_entity.type
_entity.pdbx_description
1 polymer ?
#
loop_
_entity_poly.entity_id
_entity_poly.type
_entity_poly.pdbx_seq_one_letter_code
_entity_poly.pdbx_strand_id
1 'polypeptide(L)'
;RTFDIEVYSPGVDQWLEVSSVSWFGEYQARRANLRYKPEGGKGTEVLHTLNGSALAVPRVWAAIVETYRQPDGSIKIPELLLPYMRGATAISAGV
;
A
#
# COMPACT_ATOMS: atom_id res chain seq x y z
N ARG A 1 0.50 10.47 14.40
CA ARG A 1 -0.79 9.96 13.94
C ARG A 1 -0.57 8.98 12.80
N THR A 2 -1.14 7.79 12.91
CA THR A 2 -0.93 6.71 11.95
C THR A 2 -2.27 6.16 11.48
N PHE A 3 -2.36 5.89 10.19
CA PHE A 3 -3.51 5.24 9.58
C PHE A 3 -3.05 3.97 8.90
N ASP A 4 -3.75 2.88 9.16
CA ASP A 4 -3.44 1.59 8.59
C ASP A 4 -4.54 1.16 7.63
N ILE A 5 -4.13 0.58 6.50
CA ILE A 5 -5.04 -0.10 5.59
C ILE A 5 -4.90 -1.59 5.85
N GLU A 6 -6.01 -2.24 6.16
CA GLU A 6 -6.03 -3.65 6.50
C GLU A 6 -6.89 -4.44 5.54
N VAL A 7 -6.52 -5.69 5.33
CA VAL A 7 -7.30 -6.65 4.55
C VAL A 7 -7.56 -7.88 5.39
N TYR A 8 -8.77 -8.41 5.32
CA TYR A 8 -9.11 -9.65 6.02
C TYR A 8 -8.54 -10.85 5.29
N SER A 9 -7.84 -11.71 6.02
CA SER A 9 -7.26 -12.94 5.50
C SER A 9 -8.07 -14.14 6.01
N PRO A 10 -8.83 -14.82 5.15
CA PRO A 10 -9.55 -16.02 5.55
C PRO A 10 -8.64 -17.16 6.01
N GLY A 11 -7.44 -17.25 5.44
CA GLY A 11 -6.50 -18.32 5.75
C GLY A 11 -6.01 -18.31 7.18
N VAL A 12 -5.85 -17.12 7.77
CA VAL A 12 -5.43 -16.98 9.19
C VAL A 12 -6.52 -16.39 10.08
N ASP A 13 -7.67 -16.08 9.51
CA ASP A 13 -8.82 -15.51 10.21
C ASP A 13 -8.45 -14.25 10.99
N GLN A 14 -7.73 -13.34 10.32
CA GLN A 14 -7.28 -12.08 10.91
C GLN A 14 -7.26 -10.95 9.88
N TRP A 15 -7.38 -9.75 10.39
CA TRP A 15 -7.10 -8.55 9.60
C TRP A 15 -5.59 -8.31 9.57
N LEU A 16 -5.04 -8.18 8.37
CA LEU A 16 -3.61 -7.96 8.17
C LEU A 16 -3.37 -6.59 7.58
N GLU A 17 -2.38 -5.90 8.13
CA GLU A 17 -1.98 -4.59 7.63
C GLU A 17 -1.24 -4.75 6.28
N VAL A 18 -1.71 -4.03 5.27
CA VAL A 18 -1.07 -4.00 3.94
C VAL A 18 -0.44 -2.66 3.62
N SER A 19 -0.78 -1.63 4.36
CA SER A 19 -0.14 -0.31 4.26
C SER A 19 -0.35 0.45 5.56
N SER A 20 0.66 1.20 5.95
CA SER A 20 0.58 2.10 7.10
C SER A 20 1.09 3.47 6.67
N VAL A 21 0.31 4.51 6.95
CA VAL A 21 0.69 5.89 6.64
C VAL A 21 0.76 6.68 7.94
N SER A 22 1.91 7.28 8.20
CA SER A 22 2.16 8.02 9.42
C SER A 22 2.47 9.48 9.13
N TRP A 23 1.91 10.36 9.94
CA TRP A 23 2.22 11.78 9.94
C TRP A 23 3.15 12.05 11.11
N PHE A 24 4.29 12.67 10.83
CA PHE A 24 5.36 12.90 11.81
C PHE A 24 5.45 14.36 12.27
N GLY A 25 4.56 15.23 11.81
CA GLY A 25 4.67 16.65 12.10
C GLY A 25 6.00 17.18 11.61
N GLU A 26 6.69 17.95 12.45
CA GLU A 26 7.96 18.56 12.10
C GLU A 26 9.19 17.72 12.49
N TYR A 27 8.99 16.60 13.18
CA TYR A 27 10.09 15.86 13.79
C TYR A 27 11.19 15.47 12.82
N GLN A 28 10.80 14.83 11.71
CA GLN A 28 11.76 14.39 10.69
C GLN A 28 12.37 15.57 9.93
N ALA A 29 11.54 16.55 9.60
CA ALA A 29 11.99 17.71 8.84
C ALA A 29 13.00 18.55 9.63
N ARG A 30 12.81 18.69 10.93
CA ARG A 30 13.79 19.40 11.79
C ARG A 30 15.14 18.69 11.80
N ARG A 31 15.13 17.37 11.89
CA ARG A 31 16.37 16.57 11.89
C ARG A 31 17.10 16.63 10.55
N ALA A 32 16.36 16.64 9.45
CA ALA A 32 16.91 16.71 8.11
C ALA A 32 17.12 18.15 7.62
N ASN A 33 16.68 19.13 8.40
CA ASN A 33 16.69 20.55 8.04
C ASN A 33 15.93 20.83 6.73
N LEU A 34 14.76 20.21 6.59
CA LEU A 34 13.88 20.43 5.44
C LEU A 34 12.95 21.60 5.71
N ARG A 35 13.01 22.60 4.85
CA ARG A 35 12.27 23.82 5.02
C ARG A 35 11.58 24.23 3.72
N TYR A 36 10.55 25.04 3.85
CA TYR A 36 9.89 25.65 2.70
C TYR A 36 9.79 27.16 2.90
N LYS A 37 9.59 27.87 1.82
CA LYS A 37 9.37 29.31 1.86
C LYS A 37 7.88 29.58 1.72
N PRO A 38 7.20 30.07 2.77
CA PRO A 38 5.77 30.36 2.66
C PRO A 38 5.49 31.44 1.63
N GLU A 39 4.39 31.31 0.92
CA GLU A 39 3.95 32.33 -0.03
C GLU A 39 3.61 33.61 0.73
N GLY A 40 4.18 34.75 0.29
CA GLY A 40 3.98 36.05 0.93
C GLY A 40 4.65 36.21 2.28
N GLY A 41 5.36 35.19 2.77
CA GLY A 41 6.06 35.24 4.03
C GLY A 41 7.52 35.65 3.88
N LYS A 42 8.14 35.96 5.03
CA LYS A 42 9.59 36.22 5.12
C LYS A 42 10.26 35.02 5.78
N GLY A 43 11.40 34.60 5.21
CA GLY A 43 12.16 33.49 5.75
C GLY A 43 11.57 32.13 5.36
N THR A 44 11.91 31.12 6.14
CA THR A 44 11.52 29.73 5.86
C THR A 44 10.87 29.09 7.09
N GLU A 45 10.06 28.06 6.85
CA GLU A 45 9.44 27.29 7.90
C GLU A 45 9.76 25.79 7.72
N VAL A 46 9.74 25.04 8.82
CA VAL A 46 9.98 23.61 8.81
C VAL A 46 8.76 22.90 8.24
N LEU A 47 9.01 21.91 7.38
CA LEU A 47 7.95 21.09 6.80
C LEU A 47 7.37 20.10 7.80
N HIS A 48 6.17 19.66 7.50
CA HIS A 48 5.64 18.42 8.06
C HIS A 48 5.90 17.28 7.08
N THR A 49 6.09 16.08 7.59
CA THR A 49 6.34 14.92 6.75
C THR A 49 5.31 13.83 6.98
N LEU A 50 5.06 13.12 5.91
CA LEU A 50 4.26 11.91 5.91
C LEU A 50 5.11 10.80 5.29
N ASN A 51 4.91 9.59 5.72
CA ASN A 51 5.42 8.46 4.95
C ASN A 51 4.49 7.26 5.10
N GLY A 52 4.56 6.39 4.10
CA GLY A 52 3.77 5.18 4.08
C GLY A 52 4.27 4.26 3.00
N SER A 53 4.06 2.98 3.18
CA SER A 53 4.33 2.01 2.13
C SER A 53 3.28 2.16 1.04
N ALA A 54 3.72 2.28 -0.21
CA ALA A 54 2.79 2.23 -1.34
C ALA A 54 1.99 0.95 -1.25
N LEU A 55 2.68 -0.17 -0.99
CA LEU A 55 2.03 -1.37 -0.48
C LEU A 55 3.06 -2.39 0.04
N ALA A 56 2.60 -3.24 0.95
CA ALA A 56 3.36 -4.40 1.39
C ALA A 56 3.13 -5.53 0.38
N VAL A 57 3.98 -5.62 -0.64
CA VAL A 57 3.78 -6.51 -1.79
C VAL A 57 3.47 -7.96 -1.41
N PRO A 58 4.23 -8.62 -0.52
CA PRO A 58 3.92 -10.01 -0.17
C PRO A 58 2.54 -10.20 0.45
N ARG A 59 2.10 -9.28 1.31
CA ARG A 59 0.78 -9.36 1.93
C ARG A 59 -0.35 -9.08 0.95
N VAL A 60 -0.16 -8.11 0.06
CA VAL A 60 -1.14 -7.81 -0.99
C VAL A 60 -1.26 -9.00 -1.94
N TRP A 61 -0.14 -9.63 -2.30
CA TRP A 61 -0.15 -10.84 -3.11
C TRP A 61 -0.95 -11.96 -2.44
N ALA A 62 -0.70 -12.22 -1.16
CA ALA A 62 -1.44 -13.22 -0.39
C ALA A 62 -2.94 -12.89 -0.36
N ALA A 63 -3.30 -11.62 -0.19
CA ALA A 63 -4.68 -11.18 -0.17
C ALA A 63 -5.38 -11.44 -1.52
N ILE A 64 -4.69 -11.17 -2.63
CA ILE A 64 -5.22 -11.45 -3.97
C ILE A 64 -5.44 -12.94 -4.15
N VAL A 65 -4.46 -13.76 -3.80
CA VAL A 65 -4.56 -15.22 -3.92
C VAL A 65 -5.75 -15.75 -3.11
N GLU A 66 -5.88 -15.35 -1.85
CA GLU A 66 -6.96 -15.83 -1.00
C GLU A 66 -8.34 -15.37 -1.46
N THR A 67 -8.44 -14.11 -1.89
CA THR A 67 -9.73 -13.49 -2.25
C THR A 67 -10.24 -13.98 -3.60
N TYR A 68 -9.34 -14.19 -4.56
CA TYR A 68 -9.71 -14.48 -5.95
C TYR A 68 -9.49 -15.94 -6.35
N ARG A 69 -9.16 -16.79 -5.41
CA ARG A 69 -9.02 -18.22 -5.67
C ARG A 69 -10.36 -18.83 -6.05
N GLN A 70 -10.37 -19.61 -7.13
CA GLN A 70 -11.55 -20.28 -7.65
C GLN A 70 -11.62 -21.73 -7.18
N PRO A 71 -12.80 -22.39 -7.25
CA PRO A 71 -12.94 -23.77 -6.84
C PRO A 71 -12.01 -24.74 -7.57
N ASP A 72 -11.60 -24.44 -8.80
CA ASP A 72 -10.67 -25.25 -9.58
C ASP A 72 -9.20 -25.06 -9.22
N GLY A 73 -8.94 -24.20 -8.22
CA GLY A 73 -7.58 -23.88 -7.80
C GLY A 73 -6.92 -22.75 -8.57
N SER A 74 -7.54 -22.25 -9.64
CA SER A 74 -7.02 -21.08 -10.34
C SER A 74 -7.26 -19.80 -9.53
N ILE A 75 -6.55 -18.74 -9.91
CA ILE A 75 -6.68 -17.42 -9.28
C ILE A 75 -7.13 -16.46 -10.37
N LYS A 76 -8.32 -15.90 -10.18
CA LYS A 76 -8.84 -14.90 -11.11
C LYS A 76 -8.06 -13.60 -10.94
N ILE A 77 -7.68 -12.98 -12.04
CA ILE A 77 -6.99 -11.69 -11.99
C ILE A 77 -8.01 -10.59 -11.67
N PRO A 78 -7.76 -9.77 -10.63
CA PRO A 78 -8.61 -8.61 -10.35
C PRO A 78 -8.71 -7.71 -11.59
N GLU A 79 -9.89 -7.17 -11.83
CA GLU A 79 -10.15 -6.36 -13.02
C GLU A 79 -9.15 -5.22 -13.20
N LEU A 80 -8.78 -4.54 -12.11
CA LEU A 80 -7.83 -3.42 -12.15
C LEU A 80 -6.44 -3.84 -12.61
N LEU A 81 -6.07 -5.11 -12.48
CA LEU A 81 -4.76 -5.61 -12.88
C LEU A 81 -4.72 -6.16 -14.30
N LEU A 82 -5.88 -6.38 -14.91
CA LEU A 82 -5.94 -6.96 -16.26
C LEU A 82 -5.07 -6.21 -17.29
N PRO A 83 -5.01 -4.86 -17.31
CA PRO A 83 -4.18 -4.16 -18.28
C PRO A 83 -2.68 -4.48 -18.19
N TYR A 84 -2.23 -4.99 -17.05
CA TYR A 84 -0.82 -5.28 -16.80
C TYR A 84 -0.47 -6.75 -17.02
N MET A 85 -1.43 -7.58 -17.38
CA MET A 85 -1.27 -9.04 -17.37
C MET A 85 -1.09 -9.65 -18.78
N ARG A 86 -0.83 -8.83 -19.79
CA ARG A 86 -0.53 -9.28 -21.16
C ARG A 86 -1.59 -10.24 -21.73
N GLY A 87 -2.87 -9.96 -21.45
CA GLY A 87 -3.97 -10.77 -21.93
C GLY A 87 -4.36 -11.94 -21.04
N ALA A 88 -3.62 -12.22 -19.98
CA ALA A 88 -4.00 -13.27 -19.03
C ALA A 88 -5.17 -12.79 -18.17
N THR A 89 -6.16 -13.65 -17.96
CA THR A 89 -7.32 -13.35 -17.11
C THR A 89 -7.31 -14.15 -15.81
N ALA A 90 -6.47 -15.16 -15.73
CA ALA A 90 -6.34 -16.02 -14.55
C ALA A 90 -4.95 -16.64 -14.50
N ILE A 91 -4.55 -17.03 -13.28
CA ILE A 91 -3.35 -17.82 -13.04
C ILE A 91 -3.85 -19.23 -12.74
N SER A 92 -3.44 -20.19 -13.55
CA SER A 92 -3.80 -21.59 -13.34
C SER A 92 -2.56 -22.42 -13.07
N ALA A 93 -2.75 -23.59 -12.45
CA ALA A 93 -1.67 -24.55 -12.32
C ALA A 93 -1.20 -24.92 -13.73
N GLY A 94 0.04 -24.62 -14.05
CA GLY A 94 0.59 -24.93 -15.35
C GLY A 94 0.68 -26.44 -15.55
N VAL A 95 0.18 -26.91 -16.64
CA VAL A 95 0.27 -28.34 -17.00
C VAL A 95 0.78 -28.45 -18.41
#